data_effc7ec16539a121b4b932855f832b57
#
_entry.id   effc7ec16539a121b4b932855f832b57
#
_cell.length_a   1.000
_cell.length_b   1.000
_cell.length_c   1.000
_cell.angle_alpha   90.00
_cell.angle_beta   90.00
_cell.angle_gamma   90.00
#
_symmetry.space_group_name_H-M   'P 1'
#
loop_
_entity.id
_entity.type
_entity.pdbx_description
1 polymer ?
#
loop_
_entity_poly.entity_id
_entity_poly.type
_entity_poly.pdbx_seq_one_letter_code
_entity_poly.pdbx_strand_id
1 'polypeptide(L)'
;YLASDDTLDKYVLRTNIGAGDLLPNKENIINPSMLLEGQKLTSTFEELDENYRYTFIDAPPLNLVSDGEKIGSLCDGALLVVRAGETPKAMVRNSIRQLERAGCPVVGIALSRAKGAASGYYHKYGNYYGKSYYGKGYGYYGKHEYYGYGTEQK
;
A
#
# COMPACT_ATOMS: atom_id res chain seq x y z
N TYR A 1 -5.44 1.04 -17.25
CA TYR A 1 -5.25 2.45 -17.60
C TYR A 1 -3.85 2.72 -18.17
N LEU A 2 -2.76 2.40 -17.47
CA LEU A 2 -1.40 2.69 -17.94
C LEU A 2 -1.05 2.06 -19.29
N ALA A 3 -1.69 0.96 -19.65
CA ALA A 3 -1.51 0.25 -20.92
C ALA A 3 -2.51 0.67 -22.03
N SER A 4 -3.34 1.68 -21.79
CA SER A 4 -4.36 2.16 -22.73
C SER A 4 -4.12 3.62 -23.11
N ASP A 5 -4.79 4.10 -24.16
CA ASP A 5 -4.81 5.52 -24.54
C ASP A 5 -6.01 6.27 -23.93
N ASP A 6 -6.73 5.63 -23.03
CA ASP A 6 -7.90 6.18 -22.36
C ASP A 6 -7.55 7.22 -21.28
N THR A 7 -8.56 7.98 -20.85
CA THR A 7 -8.48 8.91 -19.70
C THR A 7 -8.66 8.19 -18.38
N LEU A 8 -8.12 8.74 -17.29
CA LEU A 8 -8.16 8.17 -15.96
C LEU A 8 -9.60 7.94 -15.46
N ASP A 9 -10.50 8.86 -15.73
CA ASP A 9 -11.91 8.83 -15.31
C ASP A 9 -12.65 7.55 -15.67
N LYS A 10 -12.28 6.90 -16.79
CA LYS A 10 -12.90 5.64 -17.21
C LYS A 10 -12.58 4.46 -16.30
N TYR A 11 -11.50 4.57 -15.52
CA TYR A 11 -11.00 3.49 -14.65
C TYR A 11 -11.24 3.75 -13.17
N VAL A 12 -11.51 5.00 -12.80
CA VAL A 12 -11.84 5.37 -11.43
C VAL A 12 -13.24 4.91 -11.09
N LEU A 13 -13.36 4.12 -10.01
CA LEU A 13 -14.63 3.67 -9.46
C LEU A 13 -15.05 4.59 -8.32
N ARG A 14 -16.18 5.25 -8.48
CA ARG A 14 -16.79 6.02 -7.40
C ARG A 14 -17.29 5.06 -6.32
N THR A 15 -16.91 5.31 -5.08
CA THR A 15 -17.36 4.48 -3.95
C THR A 15 -18.43 5.21 -3.14
N ASN A 16 -19.23 4.45 -2.39
CA ASN A 16 -20.19 4.98 -1.43
C ASN A 16 -19.58 5.17 -0.01
N ILE A 17 -18.26 5.01 0.11
CA ILE A 17 -17.52 5.16 1.38
C ILE A 17 -16.98 6.59 1.46
N GLY A 18 -17.78 7.51 1.96
CA GLY A 18 -17.39 8.91 2.10
C GLY A 18 -17.03 9.57 0.76
N ALA A 19 -15.90 10.29 0.72
CA ALA A 19 -15.39 10.97 -0.48
C ALA A 19 -14.25 10.18 -1.16
N GLY A 20 -14.22 8.85 -1.00
CA GLY A 20 -13.14 8.01 -1.53
C GLY A 20 -13.51 7.37 -2.86
N ASP A 21 -12.59 7.42 -3.81
CA ASP A 21 -12.64 6.72 -5.09
C ASP A 21 -11.60 5.60 -5.12
N LEU A 22 -11.76 4.65 -6.02
CA LEU A 22 -10.87 3.50 -6.15
C LEU A 22 -10.40 3.34 -7.59
N LEU A 23 -9.09 3.22 -7.79
CA LEU A 23 -8.48 2.82 -9.05
C LEU A 23 -7.95 1.39 -8.92
N PRO A 24 -8.77 0.35 -9.25
CA PRO A 24 -8.37 -1.03 -9.06
C PRO A 24 -7.51 -1.55 -10.20
N ASN A 25 -6.63 -2.49 -9.89
CA ASN A 25 -6.02 -3.33 -10.90
C ASN A 25 -7.01 -4.44 -11.28
N LYS A 26 -7.40 -4.53 -12.54
CA LYS A 26 -8.40 -5.51 -13.02
C LYS A 26 -7.78 -6.77 -13.61
N GLU A 27 -6.59 -6.67 -14.18
CA GLU A 27 -5.96 -7.74 -14.94
C GLU A 27 -4.47 -7.86 -14.58
N ASN A 28 -3.96 -9.08 -14.64
CA ASN A 28 -2.52 -9.31 -14.53
C ASN A 28 -1.83 -8.88 -15.83
N ILE A 29 -0.90 -7.97 -15.72
CA ILE A 29 -0.16 -7.44 -16.85
C ILE A 29 1.19 -8.15 -16.94
N ILE A 30 1.54 -8.60 -18.14
CA ILE A 30 2.86 -9.13 -18.44
C ILE A 30 3.84 -7.95 -18.52
N ASN A 31 4.92 -7.97 -17.73
CA ASN A 31 5.93 -6.90 -17.65
C ASN A 31 5.37 -5.53 -17.14
N PRO A 32 4.84 -5.46 -15.91
CA PRO A 32 4.31 -4.23 -15.35
C PRO A 32 5.36 -3.11 -15.24
N SER A 33 6.63 -3.46 -15.05
CA SER A 33 7.74 -2.50 -14.90
C SER A 33 7.86 -1.55 -16.09
N MET A 34 7.61 -2.01 -17.32
CA MET A 34 7.62 -1.15 -18.51
C MET A 34 6.56 -0.04 -18.45
N LEU A 35 5.40 -0.33 -17.87
CA LEU A 35 4.32 0.67 -17.70
C LEU A 35 4.67 1.70 -16.63
N LEU A 36 5.42 1.29 -15.62
CA LEU A 36 5.88 2.16 -14.54
C LEU A 36 7.01 3.10 -14.96
N GLU A 37 7.74 2.78 -16.04
CA GLU A 37 8.78 3.64 -16.61
C GLU A 37 8.22 4.71 -17.55
N GLY A 38 6.96 4.58 -17.97
CA GLY A 38 6.31 5.47 -18.92
C GLY A 38 5.97 6.85 -18.33
N GLN A 39 5.98 7.87 -19.20
CA GLN A 39 5.54 9.23 -18.86
C GLN A 39 4.09 9.26 -18.33
N LYS A 40 3.26 8.31 -18.77
CA LYS A 40 1.87 8.22 -18.34
C LYS A 40 1.71 7.99 -16.83
N LEU A 41 2.65 7.29 -16.19
CA LEU A 41 2.63 7.15 -14.74
C LEU A 41 2.82 8.51 -14.06
N THR A 42 3.80 9.28 -14.48
CA THR A 42 4.08 10.62 -13.91
C THR A 42 2.89 11.56 -14.08
N SER A 43 2.33 11.65 -15.29
CA SER A 43 1.15 12.48 -15.55
C SER A 43 -0.09 12.01 -14.77
N THR A 44 -0.19 10.72 -14.46
CA THR A 44 -1.25 10.18 -13.60
C THR A 44 -1.12 10.70 -12.16
N PHE A 45 0.10 10.75 -11.61
CA PHE A 45 0.32 11.30 -10.27
C PHE A 45 0.02 12.78 -10.21
N GLU A 46 0.41 13.55 -11.23
CA GLU A 46 0.06 14.98 -11.36
C GLU A 46 -1.46 15.18 -11.38
N GLU A 47 -2.20 14.39 -12.19
CA GLU A 47 -3.66 14.45 -12.26
C GLU A 47 -4.34 14.05 -10.93
N LEU A 48 -3.78 13.06 -10.23
CA LEU A 48 -4.29 12.65 -8.92
C LEU A 48 -4.05 13.71 -7.85
N ASP A 49 -2.89 14.38 -7.87
CA ASP A 49 -2.56 15.46 -6.93
C ASP A 49 -3.47 16.67 -7.09
N GLU A 50 -3.83 17.01 -8.34
CA GLU A 50 -4.78 18.07 -8.62
C GLU A 50 -6.21 17.78 -8.15
N ASN A 51 -6.64 16.51 -8.20
CA ASN A 51 -8.04 16.11 -7.97
C ASN A 51 -8.32 15.55 -6.59
N TYR A 52 -7.29 15.07 -5.86
CA TYR A 52 -7.45 14.41 -4.57
C TYR A 52 -6.53 15.02 -3.52
N ARG A 53 -7.10 15.25 -2.34
CA ARG A 53 -6.31 15.71 -1.19
C ARG A 53 -5.32 14.65 -0.68
N TYR A 54 -5.66 13.38 -0.82
CA TYR A 54 -4.83 12.24 -0.45
C TYR A 54 -5.01 11.13 -1.46
N THR A 55 -3.90 10.56 -1.93
CA THR A 55 -3.86 9.37 -2.76
C THR A 55 -3.07 8.28 -2.03
N PHE A 56 -3.68 7.13 -1.79
CA PHE A 56 -3.02 5.97 -1.17
C PHE A 56 -2.74 4.92 -2.24
N ILE A 57 -1.50 4.46 -2.31
CA ILE A 57 -1.07 3.48 -3.29
C ILE A 57 -0.66 2.21 -2.56
N ASP A 58 -1.37 1.11 -2.80
CA ASP A 58 -0.99 -0.22 -2.34
C ASP A 58 0.05 -0.79 -3.30
N ALA A 59 1.28 -0.96 -2.81
CA ALA A 59 2.42 -1.38 -3.59
C ALA A 59 2.92 -2.77 -3.14
N PRO A 60 3.52 -3.56 -4.06
CA PRO A 60 4.12 -4.84 -3.72
C PRO A 60 5.31 -4.67 -2.75
N PRO A 61 5.74 -5.77 -2.08
CA PRO A 61 6.85 -5.70 -1.15
C PRO A 61 8.14 -5.22 -1.82
N LEU A 62 8.75 -4.16 -1.27
CA LEU A 62 9.96 -3.51 -1.80
C LEU A 62 11.15 -4.46 -2.06
N ASN A 63 11.28 -5.51 -1.24
CA ASN A 63 12.39 -6.45 -1.37
C ASN A 63 12.21 -7.49 -2.48
N LEU A 64 11.07 -7.51 -3.16
CA LEU A 64 10.77 -8.47 -4.23
C LEU A 64 10.86 -7.87 -5.62
N VAL A 65 10.50 -6.60 -5.77
CA VAL A 65 10.44 -5.91 -7.07
C VAL A 65 10.87 -4.45 -6.93
N SER A 66 11.48 -3.91 -7.99
CA SER A 66 11.92 -2.51 -8.06
C SER A 66 10.78 -1.50 -8.24
N ASP A 67 9.58 -1.99 -8.53
CA ASP A 67 8.39 -1.16 -8.81
C ASP A 67 8.05 -0.22 -7.65
N GLY A 68 8.26 -0.68 -6.40
CA GLY A 68 8.04 0.11 -5.21
C GLY A 68 8.95 1.34 -5.07
N GLU A 69 10.20 1.27 -5.56
CA GLU A 69 11.12 2.41 -5.59
C GLU A 69 10.65 3.45 -6.63
N LYS A 70 10.23 2.99 -7.80
CA LYS A 70 9.73 3.86 -8.87
C LYS A 70 8.45 4.58 -8.46
N ILE A 71 7.49 3.86 -7.89
CA ILE A 71 6.25 4.45 -7.35
C ILE A 71 6.61 5.42 -6.21
N GLY A 72 7.48 5.00 -5.28
CA GLY A 72 7.91 5.82 -4.16
C GLY A 72 8.52 7.15 -4.60
N SER A 73 9.30 7.18 -5.69
CA SER A 73 9.89 8.42 -6.20
C SER A 73 8.89 9.48 -6.66
N LEU A 74 7.63 9.11 -6.82
CA LEU A 74 6.53 10.00 -7.19
C LEU A 74 5.60 10.32 -6.00
N CYS A 75 5.92 9.83 -4.80
CA CYS A 75 5.12 10.01 -3.59
C CYS A 75 5.77 10.98 -2.61
N ASP A 76 4.97 11.72 -1.86
CA ASP A 76 5.44 12.60 -0.77
C ASP A 76 5.97 11.82 0.43
N GLY A 77 5.58 10.55 0.59
CA GLY A 77 6.07 9.69 1.65
C GLY A 77 5.52 8.27 1.61
N ALA A 78 6.16 7.39 2.35
CA ALA A 78 5.80 5.98 2.44
C ALA A 78 5.47 5.54 3.87
N LEU A 79 4.39 4.78 4.01
CA LEU A 79 4.09 4.02 5.22
C LEU A 79 4.56 2.58 5.03
N LEU A 80 5.59 2.17 5.77
CA LEU A 80 6.14 0.82 5.65
C LEU A 80 5.36 -0.16 6.53
N VAL A 81 4.69 -1.13 5.90
CA VAL A 81 3.95 -2.18 6.63
C VAL A 81 4.87 -3.37 6.90
N VAL A 82 5.04 -3.70 8.18
CA VAL A 82 5.97 -4.74 8.67
C VAL A 82 5.20 -5.81 9.45
N ARG A 83 5.47 -7.08 9.20
CA ARG A 83 4.88 -8.19 9.97
C ARG A 83 5.70 -8.44 11.24
N ALA A 84 5.04 -8.33 12.40
CA ALA A 84 5.65 -8.58 13.70
C ALA A 84 6.11 -10.03 13.82
N GLY A 85 7.36 -10.24 14.22
CA GLY A 85 7.95 -11.57 14.42
C GLY A 85 8.31 -12.33 13.13
N GLU A 86 7.92 -11.82 11.95
CA GLU A 86 8.20 -12.48 10.66
C GLU A 86 9.24 -11.71 9.83
N THR A 87 9.13 -10.38 9.79
CA THR A 87 10.03 -9.55 8.96
C THR A 87 11.36 -9.29 9.66
N PRO A 88 12.50 -9.71 9.10
CA PRO A 88 13.82 -9.45 9.70
C PRO A 88 14.12 -7.95 9.78
N LYS A 89 14.74 -7.51 10.88
CA LYS A 89 15.13 -6.09 11.06
C LYS A 89 16.05 -5.56 9.96
N ALA A 90 16.92 -6.42 9.41
CA ALA A 90 17.79 -6.05 8.31
C ALA A 90 16.99 -5.71 7.04
N MET A 91 15.93 -6.48 6.76
CA MET A 91 15.03 -6.24 5.63
C MET A 91 14.30 -4.89 5.79
N VAL A 92 13.80 -4.60 6.98
CA VAL A 92 13.16 -3.29 7.27
C VAL A 92 14.14 -2.13 7.01
N ARG A 93 15.37 -2.24 7.53
CA ARG A 93 16.40 -1.20 7.30
C ARG A 93 16.75 -1.02 5.82
N ASN A 94 16.82 -2.12 5.07
CA ASN A 94 17.08 -2.06 3.63
C ASN A 94 15.93 -1.37 2.89
N SER A 95 14.68 -1.70 3.20
CA SER A 95 13.49 -1.05 2.62
C SER A 95 13.48 0.46 2.88
N ILE A 96 13.82 0.88 4.12
CA ILE A 96 13.92 2.31 4.45
C ILE A 96 14.97 2.98 3.57
N ARG A 97 16.18 2.40 3.47
CA ARG A 97 17.25 2.96 2.65
C ARG A 97 16.91 3.01 1.16
N GLN A 98 16.16 2.02 0.65
CA GLN A 98 15.69 2.01 -0.74
C GLN A 98 14.75 3.19 -0.99
N LEU A 99 13.75 3.39 -0.14
CA LEU A 99 12.81 4.51 -0.24
C LEU A 99 13.52 5.87 -0.12
N GLU A 100 14.43 6.02 0.85
CA GLU A 100 15.22 7.25 1.01
C GLU A 100 16.06 7.56 -0.24
N ARG A 101 16.69 6.55 -0.86
CA ARG A 101 17.44 6.73 -2.13
C ARG A 101 16.54 7.11 -3.29
N ALA A 102 15.30 6.61 -3.30
CA ALA A 102 14.29 6.99 -4.30
C ALA A 102 13.71 8.40 -4.06
N GLY A 103 14.13 9.08 -2.99
CA GLY A 103 13.60 10.40 -2.63
C GLY A 103 12.28 10.36 -1.86
N CYS A 104 11.82 9.17 -1.45
CA CYS A 104 10.58 8.99 -0.72
C CYS A 104 10.84 8.84 0.79
N PRO A 105 10.52 9.83 1.64
CA PRO A 105 10.70 9.72 3.07
C PRO A 105 9.75 8.69 3.68
N VAL A 106 10.25 7.86 4.62
CA VAL A 106 9.40 6.95 5.38
C VAL A 106 8.74 7.72 6.51
N VAL A 107 7.45 8.00 6.38
CA VAL A 107 6.67 8.78 7.36
C VAL A 107 6.25 7.95 8.57
N GLY A 108 6.33 6.62 8.50
CA GLY A 108 6.02 5.74 9.62
C GLY A 108 6.16 4.26 9.29
N ILE A 109 6.05 3.45 10.34
CA ILE A 109 6.01 1.99 10.24
C ILE A 109 4.74 1.47 10.90
N ALA A 110 3.93 0.73 10.14
CA ALA A 110 2.77 0.02 10.65
C ALA A 110 3.15 -1.44 10.95
N LEU A 111 3.03 -1.83 12.22
CA LEU A 111 3.33 -3.21 12.63
C LEU A 111 2.06 -4.07 12.57
N SER A 112 2.00 -4.95 11.58
CA SER A 112 0.89 -5.90 11.42
C SER A 112 1.15 -7.20 12.19
N ARG A 113 0.09 -7.95 12.54
CA ARG A 113 0.14 -9.23 13.27
C ARG A 113 0.89 -9.18 14.61
N ALA A 114 0.92 -8.04 15.28
CA ALA A 114 1.48 -7.91 16.61
C ALA A 114 0.62 -8.69 17.60
N LYS A 115 1.14 -9.83 18.13
CA LYS A 115 0.43 -10.63 19.14
C LYS A 115 0.64 -10.00 20.52
N GLY A 116 -0.44 -9.67 21.20
CA GLY A 116 -0.47 -9.56 22.66
C GLY A 116 0.10 -8.30 23.33
N ALA A 117 0.76 -7.39 22.64
CA ALA A 117 1.24 -6.16 23.29
C ALA A 117 0.18 -5.05 23.41
N ALA A 118 -0.92 -5.16 22.68
CA ALA A 118 -1.93 -4.11 22.61
C ALA A 118 -2.90 -4.10 23.81
N SER A 119 -3.03 -5.21 24.54
CA SER A 119 -4.01 -5.31 25.63
C SER A 119 -3.65 -4.49 26.88
N GLY A 120 -2.37 -4.27 27.17
CA GLY A 120 -1.94 -3.56 28.37
C GLY A 120 -1.74 -2.05 28.20
N TYR A 121 -1.28 -1.61 27.04
CA TYR A 121 -0.96 -0.19 26.81
C TYR A 121 -2.16 0.62 26.33
N TYR A 122 -3.03 0.04 25.53
CA TYR A 122 -4.25 0.74 25.06
C TYR A 122 -5.30 0.89 26.15
N HIS A 123 -5.34 0.01 27.16
CA HIS A 123 -6.24 0.18 28.29
C HIS A 123 -5.88 1.39 29.17
N LYS A 124 -4.64 1.83 29.18
CA LYS A 124 -4.18 2.95 30.03
C LYS A 124 -4.41 4.32 29.38
N TYR A 125 -4.45 4.40 28.04
CA TYR A 125 -4.68 5.65 27.30
C TYR A 125 -6.06 5.74 26.65
N GLY A 126 -6.73 4.62 26.39
CA GLY A 126 -8.06 4.57 25.76
C GLY A 126 -9.20 5.09 26.63
N ASN A 127 -9.00 5.15 27.94
CA ASN A 127 -10.01 5.70 28.88
C ASN A 127 -10.10 7.24 28.89
N TYR A 128 -9.17 7.92 28.22
CA TYR A 128 -9.15 9.40 28.18
C TYR A 128 -9.76 9.99 26.93
N TYR A 129 -9.88 9.21 25.84
CA TYR A 129 -10.47 9.66 24.57
C TYR A 129 -11.37 8.58 23.97
N GLY A 130 -12.59 8.44 24.45
CA GLY A 130 -13.49 7.64 23.62
C GLY A 130 -14.56 6.86 24.31
N LYS A 131 -15.43 7.51 25.05
CA LYS A 131 -16.85 7.14 25.05
C LYS A 131 -17.48 7.79 23.83
N SER A 132 -17.45 7.14 22.69
CA SER A 132 -18.52 7.25 21.70
C SER A 132 -18.25 6.39 20.47
N TYR A 133 -19.21 5.52 20.16
CA TYR A 133 -19.48 4.90 18.86
C TYR A 133 -18.42 3.97 18.27
N TYR A 134 -18.55 2.67 18.54
CA TYR A 134 -18.67 1.64 17.51
C TYR A 134 -19.15 0.33 18.15
N GLY A 135 -20.45 0.08 17.97
CA GLY A 135 -21.06 -1.19 18.30
C GLY A 135 -20.80 -2.23 17.23
N LYS A 136 -20.71 -3.46 17.70
CA LYS A 136 -21.03 -4.75 17.07
C LYS A 136 -20.91 -4.89 15.55
N GLY A 137 -20.06 -5.82 15.15
CA GLY A 137 -20.29 -6.66 13.96
C GLY A 137 -19.21 -6.51 12.91
N TYR A 138 -18.40 -7.55 12.76
CA TYR A 138 -18.22 -8.33 11.55
C TYR A 138 -17.02 -9.27 11.75
N GLY A 139 -17.31 -10.46 12.25
CA GLY A 139 -16.45 -11.61 11.99
C GLY A 139 -16.86 -12.15 10.63
N TYR A 140 -15.93 -12.21 9.71
CA TYR A 140 -15.84 -13.12 8.58
C TYR A 140 -14.81 -12.56 7.58
N TYR A 141 -13.58 -13.03 7.65
CA TYR A 141 -12.74 -13.12 6.46
C TYR A 141 -11.96 -14.42 6.49
N GLY A 142 -12.34 -15.24 5.51
CA GLY A 142 -11.83 -16.55 5.25
C GLY A 142 -10.36 -16.53 4.81
N LYS A 143 -9.74 -17.71 4.96
CA LYS A 143 -8.43 -18.08 4.45
C LYS A 143 -8.28 -17.71 2.98
N HIS A 144 -7.41 -16.79 2.66
CA HIS A 144 -6.84 -16.69 1.32
C HIS A 144 -5.45 -17.33 1.35
N GLU A 145 -5.34 -18.47 0.68
CA GLU A 145 -4.09 -19.11 0.35
C GLU A 145 -3.35 -18.23 -0.67
N TYR A 146 -2.16 -17.78 -0.31
CA TYR A 146 -1.23 -17.16 -1.26
C TYR A 146 -0.63 -18.28 -2.11
N TYR A 147 -0.92 -18.28 -3.39
CA TYR A 147 -0.22 -19.10 -4.37
C TYR A 147 1.23 -18.61 -4.48
N GLY A 148 2.15 -19.40 -3.96
CA GLY A 148 3.58 -19.24 -4.21
C GLY A 148 3.88 -19.66 -5.65
N TYR A 149 4.63 -18.84 -6.37
CA TYR A 149 5.22 -19.23 -7.65
C TYR A 149 6.27 -20.32 -7.40
N GLY A 150 5.92 -21.55 -7.70
CA GLY A 150 6.84 -22.65 -7.75
C GLY A 150 7.62 -22.63 -9.07
N THR A 151 8.93 -22.50 -8.99
CA THR A 151 9.82 -22.81 -10.08
C THR A 151 9.92 -24.32 -10.23
N GLU A 152 9.32 -24.89 -11.27
CA GLU A 152 9.67 -26.24 -11.71
C GLU A 152 11.02 -26.21 -12.42
N GLN A 153 12.00 -26.87 -11.82
CA GLN A 153 13.19 -27.32 -12.52
C GLN A 153 12.93 -28.72 -13.11
N LYS A 154 13.12 -28.84 -14.39
CA LYS A 154 13.59 -30.04 -15.05
C LYS A 154 14.98 -29.82 -15.57
#